data_3bbeedfc930eb44763c1898c1a6e25af
#
_entry.id   3bbeedfc930eb44763c1898c1a6e25af
#
_cell.length_a   1.000
_cell.length_b   1.000
_cell.length_c   1.000
_cell.angle_alpha   90.00
_cell.angle_beta   90.00
_cell.angle_gamma   90.00
#
_symmetry.space_group_name_H-M   'P 1'
#
loop_
_entity.id
_entity.type
_entity.pdbx_description
1 polymer ?
#
loop_
_entity_poly.entity_id
_entity_poly.type
_entity_poly.pdbx_seq_one_letter_code
_entity_poly.pdbx_strand_id
1 'polypeptide(L)'
;MKIIGIGDLVLDVYMNEKEILGVTGGMSFSNITYNISRLLKDYNNSYTDNSEDKKIDFETIIYGACGKDISGNIIIDELKENNIETKYILEKEKKNTRKFYIYLDDKHKVIASKKKNYITKKETWYSTSLVKEKINKELLGKDNIYIFDNISKNFRNIMKYIDSVERKNMFRFRTNSRL
;
A
#
# COMPACT_ATOMS: atom_id res chain seq x y z
N MET A 1 -17.19 -1.71 8.18
CA MET A 1 -15.90 -1.09 8.54
C MET A 1 -15.03 -1.04 7.30
N LYS A 2 -14.23 0.01 7.09
CA LYS A 2 -13.26 0.07 5.98
C LYS A 2 -11.83 0.09 6.52
N ILE A 3 -10.95 -0.64 5.82
CA ILE A 3 -9.50 -0.65 6.08
C ILE A 3 -8.85 0.02 4.89
N ILE A 4 -8.26 1.18 5.09
CA ILE A 4 -7.83 2.06 4.02
C ILE A 4 -6.32 2.28 4.09
N GLY A 5 -5.60 1.71 3.15
CA GLY A 5 -4.17 1.99 2.94
C GLY A 5 -3.98 3.26 2.14
N ILE A 6 -3.13 4.16 2.60
CA ILE A 6 -2.89 5.47 1.96
C ILE A 6 -1.41 5.67 1.72
N GLY A 7 -1.01 5.72 0.45
CA GLY A 7 0.40 5.91 0.11
C GLY A 7 0.75 5.78 -1.37
N ASP A 8 2.05 5.85 -1.66
CA ASP A 8 2.59 5.60 -2.99
C ASP A 8 2.64 4.09 -3.26
N LEU A 9 2.27 3.71 -4.48
CA LEU A 9 2.44 2.34 -4.95
C LEU A 9 3.80 2.20 -5.63
N VAL A 10 4.50 1.13 -5.28
CA VAL A 10 5.84 0.80 -5.76
C VAL A 10 5.85 -0.65 -6.21
N LEU A 11 6.54 -0.96 -7.29
CA LEU A 11 6.82 -2.33 -7.70
C LEU A 11 8.14 -2.78 -7.09
N ASP A 12 8.10 -3.77 -6.22
CA ASP A 12 9.29 -4.46 -5.72
C ASP A 12 9.76 -5.47 -6.77
N VAL A 13 11.02 -5.34 -7.18
CA VAL A 13 11.65 -6.21 -8.18
C VAL A 13 12.75 -7.00 -7.50
N TYR A 14 12.52 -8.28 -7.32
CA TYR A 14 13.50 -9.21 -6.76
C TYR A 14 14.40 -9.73 -7.86
N MET A 15 15.70 -9.64 -7.68
CA MET A 15 16.66 -10.05 -8.69
C MET A 15 17.96 -10.58 -8.07
N ASN A 16 18.65 -11.40 -8.82
CA ASN A 16 20.04 -11.76 -8.57
C ASN A 16 20.96 -11.09 -9.61
N GLU A 17 22.22 -11.52 -9.71
CA GLU A 17 23.16 -10.95 -10.68
C GLU A 17 22.83 -11.28 -12.14
N LYS A 18 21.98 -12.26 -12.40
CA LYS A 18 21.73 -12.83 -13.72
C LYS A 18 20.33 -12.51 -14.24
N GLU A 19 19.34 -12.47 -13.36
CA GLU A 19 17.93 -12.42 -13.77
C GLU A 19 17.00 -11.76 -12.74
N ILE A 20 15.80 -11.40 -13.18
CA ILE A 20 14.70 -11.02 -12.32
C ILE A 20 14.03 -12.31 -11.83
N LEU A 21 13.98 -12.49 -10.51
CA LEU A 21 13.39 -13.65 -9.84
C LEU A 21 11.89 -13.50 -9.63
N GLY A 22 11.41 -12.26 -9.52
CA GLY A 22 9.99 -11.99 -9.35
C GLY A 22 9.72 -10.51 -9.15
N VAL A 23 8.44 -10.17 -9.23
CA VAL A 23 7.92 -8.83 -8.97
C VAL A 23 6.67 -8.92 -8.12
N THR A 24 6.44 -7.91 -7.27
CA THR A 24 5.22 -7.79 -6.47
C THR A 24 4.94 -6.34 -6.14
N GLY A 25 3.69 -6.01 -5.81
CA GLY A 25 3.37 -4.72 -5.24
C GLY A 25 4.09 -4.52 -3.90
N GLY A 26 4.70 -3.36 -3.71
CA GLY A 26 5.52 -3.04 -2.55
C GLY A 26 4.96 -1.85 -1.75
N MET A 27 5.73 -1.44 -0.75
CA MET A 27 5.48 -0.42 0.28
C MET A 27 4.77 -0.93 1.53
N SER A 28 5.22 -0.37 2.65
CA SER A 28 4.79 -0.82 3.98
C SER A 28 3.28 -0.73 4.19
N PHE A 29 2.63 0.34 3.73
CA PHE A 29 1.20 0.53 3.92
C PHE A 29 0.37 -0.48 3.12
N SER A 30 0.74 -0.76 1.85
CA SER A 30 0.02 -1.72 1.01
C SER A 30 0.20 -3.14 1.55
N ASN A 31 1.42 -3.51 1.94
CA ASN A 31 1.71 -4.81 2.53
C ASN A 31 0.97 -5.03 3.86
N ILE A 32 0.88 -4.00 4.72
CA ILE A 32 0.12 -4.07 5.97
C ILE A 32 -1.38 -4.20 5.66
N THR A 33 -1.89 -3.38 4.74
CA THR A 33 -3.31 -3.41 4.33
C THR A 33 -3.68 -4.78 3.77
N TYR A 34 -2.85 -5.32 2.90
CA TYR A 34 -2.99 -6.67 2.34
C TYR A 34 -3.01 -7.76 3.43
N ASN A 35 -2.03 -7.74 4.34
CA ASN A 35 -1.94 -8.74 5.40
C ASN A 35 -3.12 -8.68 6.36
N ILE A 36 -3.59 -7.48 6.72
CA ILE A 36 -4.79 -7.33 7.56
C ILE A 36 -6.02 -7.87 6.83
N SER A 37 -6.19 -7.55 5.54
CA SER A 37 -7.28 -8.09 4.71
C SER A 37 -7.28 -9.62 4.74
N ARG A 38 -6.12 -10.23 4.52
CA ARG A 38 -5.97 -11.69 4.53
C ARG A 38 -6.30 -12.30 5.90
N LEU A 39 -5.75 -11.73 6.98
CA LEU A 39 -6.02 -12.22 8.34
C LEU A 39 -7.51 -12.16 8.70
N LEU A 40 -8.19 -11.08 8.35
CA LEU A 40 -9.63 -10.94 8.60
C LEU A 40 -10.46 -11.90 7.74
N LYS A 41 -10.03 -12.16 6.53
CA LYS A 41 -10.66 -13.15 5.65
C LYS A 41 -10.49 -14.56 6.22
N ASP A 42 -9.28 -14.91 6.67
CA ASP A 42 -8.98 -16.18 7.30
C ASP A 42 -9.80 -16.37 8.59
N TYR A 43 -9.90 -15.30 9.42
CA TYR A 43 -10.77 -15.28 10.60
C TYR A 43 -12.23 -15.55 10.23
N ASN A 44 -12.78 -14.84 9.25
CA ASN A 44 -14.15 -15.02 8.80
C ASN A 44 -14.42 -16.41 8.20
N ASN A 45 -13.42 -17.01 7.58
CA ASN A 45 -13.50 -18.37 7.03
C ASN A 45 -13.47 -19.46 8.12
N SER A 46 -12.79 -19.19 9.25
CA SER A 46 -12.75 -20.09 10.41
C SER A 46 -13.99 -19.99 11.30
N TYR A 47 -14.84 -18.99 11.03
CA TYR A 47 -16.07 -18.79 11.78
C TYR A 47 -17.06 -19.94 11.58
N THR A 48 -17.62 -20.47 12.68
CA THR A 48 -18.70 -21.44 12.68
C THR A 48 -19.95 -20.82 13.30
N ASP A 49 -21.14 -21.17 12.81
CA ASP A 49 -22.40 -20.59 13.27
C ASP A 49 -22.68 -20.86 14.78
N ASN A 50 -21.92 -21.76 15.38
CA ASN A 50 -22.02 -22.11 16.82
C ASN A 50 -21.04 -21.32 17.71
N SER A 51 -20.24 -20.39 17.16
CA SER A 51 -19.33 -19.56 17.92
C SER A 51 -20.04 -18.33 18.50
N GLU A 52 -19.64 -17.88 19.69
CA GLU A 52 -20.10 -16.61 20.27
C GLU A 52 -19.55 -15.39 19.49
N ASP A 53 -18.50 -15.61 18.72
CA ASP A 53 -17.89 -14.60 17.88
C ASP A 53 -18.76 -14.30 16.64
N LYS A 54 -18.61 -13.11 16.12
CA LYS A 54 -19.34 -12.66 14.92
C LYS A 54 -18.39 -12.44 13.75
N LYS A 55 -18.85 -12.77 12.56
CA LYS A 55 -18.13 -12.37 11.33
C LYS A 55 -17.93 -10.85 11.31
N ILE A 56 -16.73 -10.46 10.91
CA ILE A 56 -16.38 -9.05 10.75
C ILE A 56 -16.70 -8.64 9.31
N ASP A 57 -17.67 -7.74 9.15
CA ASP A 57 -17.94 -7.12 7.85
C ASP A 57 -16.95 -5.98 7.60
N PHE A 58 -16.12 -6.13 6.57
CA PHE A 58 -15.08 -5.17 6.22
C PHE A 58 -14.86 -5.07 4.71
N GLU A 59 -14.42 -3.90 4.29
CA GLU A 59 -13.96 -3.60 2.95
C GLU A 59 -12.51 -3.11 3.02
N THR A 60 -11.63 -3.63 2.18
CA THR A 60 -10.23 -3.20 2.10
C THR A 60 -10.02 -2.36 0.87
N ILE A 61 -9.41 -1.19 1.05
CA ILE A 61 -9.29 -0.16 0.01
C ILE A 61 -7.86 0.35 -0.02
N ILE A 62 -7.34 0.63 -1.21
CA ILE A 62 -6.11 1.40 -1.41
C ILE A 62 -6.46 2.77 -2.01
N TYR A 63 -6.09 3.84 -1.28
CA TYR A 63 -5.99 5.19 -1.80
C TYR A 63 -4.53 5.48 -2.09
N GLY A 64 -4.14 5.27 -3.33
CA GLY A 64 -2.73 5.27 -3.75
C GLY A 64 -2.50 6.02 -5.04
N ALA A 65 -1.25 6.05 -5.47
CA ALA A 65 -0.88 6.59 -6.77
C ALA A 65 0.21 5.75 -7.43
N CYS A 66 0.07 5.53 -8.73
CA CYS A 66 1.08 4.88 -9.59
C CYS A 66 1.12 5.54 -10.97
N GLY A 67 2.08 5.18 -11.79
CA GLY A 67 2.09 5.51 -13.20
C GLY A 67 1.09 4.65 -13.97
N LYS A 68 0.59 5.15 -15.09
CA LYS A 68 -0.20 4.36 -16.03
C LYS A 68 0.75 3.61 -16.96
N ASP A 69 1.34 2.58 -16.44
CA ASP A 69 2.34 1.73 -17.12
C ASP A 69 2.18 0.26 -16.71
N ILE A 70 2.97 -0.62 -17.33
CA ILE A 70 2.93 -2.07 -17.04
C ILE A 70 3.15 -2.35 -15.55
N SER A 71 4.05 -1.61 -14.89
CA SER A 71 4.34 -1.79 -13.47
C SER A 71 3.16 -1.40 -12.58
N GLY A 72 2.44 -0.34 -12.94
CA GLY A 72 1.21 0.06 -12.26
C GLY A 72 0.11 -0.98 -12.42
N ASN A 73 -0.05 -1.52 -13.64
CA ASN A 73 -1.02 -2.57 -13.91
C ASN A 73 -0.75 -3.83 -13.09
N ILE A 74 0.51 -4.29 -13.01
CA ILE A 74 0.89 -5.44 -12.17
C ILE A 74 0.43 -5.26 -10.72
N ILE A 75 0.69 -4.08 -10.14
CA ILE A 75 0.30 -3.78 -8.75
C ILE A 75 -1.23 -3.78 -8.61
N ILE A 76 -1.93 -3.12 -9.53
CA ILE A 76 -3.40 -3.01 -9.50
C ILE A 76 -4.05 -4.39 -9.64
N ASP A 77 -3.55 -5.22 -10.53
CA ASP A 77 -4.08 -6.56 -10.76
C ASP A 77 -3.84 -7.46 -9.54
N GLU A 78 -2.64 -7.43 -8.93
CA GLU A 78 -2.34 -8.14 -7.69
C GLU A 78 -3.28 -7.72 -6.54
N LEU A 79 -3.57 -6.42 -6.40
CA LEU A 79 -4.51 -5.93 -5.40
C LEU A 79 -5.92 -6.46 -5.65
N LYS A 80 -6.40 -6.44 -6.91
CA LYS A 80 -7.73 -6.95 -7.28
C LYS A 80 -7.86 -8.45 -7.02
N GLU A 81 -6.85 -9.25 -7.37
CA GLU A 81 -6.82 -10.69 -7.11
C GLU A 81 -6.97 -11.01 -5.62
N ASN A 82 -6.56 -10.08 -4.77
CA ASN A 82 -6.69 -10.19 -3.32
C ASN A 82 -7.93 -9.47 -2.75
N ASN A 83 -8.90 -9.15 -3.60
CA ASN A 83 -10.17 -8.50 -3.25
C ASN A 83 -9.98 -7.15 -2.55
N ILE A 84 -8.96 -6.39 -2.94
CA ILE A 84 -8.73 -5.02 -2.48
C ILE A 84 -9.32 -4.05 -3.50
N GLU A 85 -10.14 -3.13 -3.03
CA GLU A 85 -10.75 -2.10 -3.88
C GLU A 85 -9.71 -1.10 -4.39
N THR A 86 -9.61 -0.96 -5.69
CA THR A 86 -8.58 -0.18 -6.39
C THR A 86 -9.11 1.07 -7.10
N LYS A 87 -10.42 1.32 -7.08
CA LYS A 87 -11.04 2.48 -7.78
C LYS A 87 -10.53 3.85 -7.33
N TYR A 88 -9.88 3.90 -6.16
CA TYR A 88 -9.30 5.13 -5.61
C TYR A 88 -7.79 5.26 -5.87
N ILE A 89 -7.23 4.38 -6.69
CA ILE A 89 -5.84 4.51 -7.14
C ILE A 89 -5.78 5.55 -8.25
N LEU A 90 -4.93 6.55 -8.07
CA LEU A 90 -4.69 7.59 -9.06
C LEU A 90 -3.60 7.13 -10.03
N GLU A 91 -4.01 6.79 -11.24
CA GLU A 91 -3.08 6.49 -12.33
C GLU A 91 -2.70 7.77 -13.07
N LYS A 92 -1.40 8.00 -13.26
CA LYS A 92 -0.88 9.18 -13.93
C LYS A 92 -0.36 8.85 -15.31
N GLU A 93 -0.98 9.46 -16.31
CA GLU A 93 -0.52 9.46 -17.69
C GLU A 93 0.93 9.99 -17.80
N LYS A 94 1.72 9.38 -18.68
CA LYS A 94 3.10 9.79 -18.99
C LYS A 94 4.03 9.83 -17.77
N LYS A 95 3.76 9.02 -16.75
CA LYS A 95 4.61 8.81 -15.58
C LYS A 95 4.83 7.34 -15.37
N ASN A 96 6.03 6.98 -14.92
CA ASN A 96 6.36 5.60 -14.61
C ASN A 96 6.08 5.29 -13.15
N THR A 97 5.59 4.11 -12.89
CA THR A 97 5.47 3.56 -11.54
C THR A 97 6.86 3.39 -10.95
N ARG A 98 6.98 3.75 -9.69
CA ARG A 98 8.20 3.61 -8.94
C ARG A 98 8.58 2.13 -8.79
N LYS A 99 9.88 1.81 -8.96
CA LYS A 99 10.42 0.46 -8.76
C LYS A 99 11.45 0.47 -7.65
N PHE A 100 11.43 -0.59 -6.87
CA PHE A 100 12.41 -0.84 -5.83
C PHE A 100 13.12 -2.16 -6.14
N TYR A 101 14.41 -2.12 -6.42
CA TYR A 101 15.18 -3.31 -6.77
C TYR A 101 15.79 -3.93 -5.51
N ILE A 102 15.45 -5.20 -5.27
CA ILE A 102 15.90 -5.98 -4.11
C ILE A 102 16.81 -7.08 -4.63
N TYR A 103 18.10 -6.98 -4.31
CA TYR A 103 19.08 -7.98 -4.69
C TYR A 103 19.15 -9.11 -3.68
N LEU A 104 19.08 -10.34 -4.17
CA LEU A 104 19.15 -11.56 -3.39
C LEU A 104 20.45 -12.34 -3.72
N ASP A 105 20.98 -13.03 -2.73
CA ASP A 105 22.03 -14.03 -2.93
C ASP A 105 21.45 -15.40 -3.38
N ASP A 106 22.34 -16.37 -3.61
CA ASP A 106 21.94 -17.72 -4.04
C ASP A 106 21.08 -18.47 -2.99
N LYS A 107 20.99 -17.96 -1.77
CA LYS A 107 20.14 -18.46 -0.69
C LYS A 107 18.86 -17.62 -0.52
N HIS A 108 18.54 -16.78 -1.48
CA HIS A 108 17.42 -15.82 -1.47
C HIS A 108 17.44 -14.83 -0.29
N LYS A 109 18.63 -14.51 0.24
CA LYS A 109 18.79 -13.49 1.27
C LYS A 109 19.12 -12.14 0.65
N VAL A 110 18.57 -11.08 1.23
CA VAL A 110 18.83 -9.71 0.76
C VAL A 110 20.30 -9.33 0.93
N ILE A 111 20.94 -8.91 -0.16
CA ILE A 111 22.32 -8.43 -0.17
C ILE A 111 22.33 -6.95 0.23
N ALA A 112 22.65 -6.67 1.50
CA ALA A 112 22.63 -5.31 2.06
C ALA A 112 23.59 -4.33 1.38
N SER A 113 24.73 -4.81 0.87
CA SER A 113 25.75 -3.99 0.20
C SER A 113 25.36 -3.47 -1.18
N LYS A 114 24.38 -4.09 -1.83
CA LYS A 114 23.86 -3.67 -3.15
C LYS A 114 22.60 -2.80 -3.04
N LYS A 115 22.33 -2.23 -1.87
CA LYS A 115 21.23 -1.26 -1.65
C LYS A 115 21.42 0.07 -2.40
N LYS A 116 21.90 0.06 -3.62
CA LYS A 116 21.70 1.18 -4.53
C LYS A 116 20.28 1.07 -5.06
N ASN A 117 19.34 1.54 -4.25
CA ASN A 117 17.97 1.79 -4.64
C ASN A 117 17.98 2.71 -5.85
N TYR A 118 17.97 2.14 -7.04
CA TYR A 118 17.78 2.89 -8.26
C TYR A 118 16.32 3.34 -8.33
N ILE A 119 16.02 4.32 -7.50
CA ILE A 119 14.86 5.15 -7.74
C ILE A 119 15.28 6.07 -8.88
N THR A 120 14.75 5.84 -10.06
CA THR A 120 14.88 6.76 -11.19
C THR A 120 14.17 8.06 -10.82
N LYS A 121 14.93 9.00 -10.25
CA LYS A 121 14.41 10.20 -9.57
C LYS A 121 13.64 11.17 -10.47
N LYS A 122 13.83 11.10 -11.80
CA LYS A 122 13.27 12.09 -12.74
C LYS A 122 11.97 11.65 -13.43
N GLU A 123 11.67 10.38 -13.48
CA GLU A 123 10.59 9.83 -14.30
C GLU A 123 9.46 9.22 -13.50
N THR A 124 9.62 9.08 -12.19
CA THR A 124 8.67 8.42 -11.33
C THR A 124 7.61 9.38 -10.80
N TRP A 125 6.39 8.89 -10.76
CA TRP A 125 5.28 9.52 -10.12
C TRP A 125 5.40 9.39 -8.59
N TYR A 126 5.27 10.50 -7.91
CA TYR A 126 5.30 10.57 -6.45
C TYR A 126 3.94 11.02 -5.89
N SER A 127 3.72 10.72 -4.64
CA SER A 127 2.57 11.11 -3.81
C SER A 127 2.22 12.60 -3.77
N THR A 128 2.97 13.45 -4.47
CA THR A 128 2.63 14.88 -4.58
C THR A 128 1.23 15.13 -5.14
N SER A 129 0.62 14.11 -5.73
CA SER A 129 -0.75 14.19 -6.24
C SER A 129 -1.80 13.63 -5.30
N LEU A 130 -1.38 12.91 -4.26
CA LEU A 130 -2.26 12.54 -3.16
C LEU A 130 -2.34 13.74 -2.22
N VAL A 131 -3.35 14.54 -2.39
CA VAL A 131 -3.60 15.73 -1.57
C VAL A 131 -4.95 15.60 -0.90
N LYS A 132 -5.09 16.21 0.27
CA LYS A 132 -6.31 16.14 1.09
C LYS A 132 -7.58 16.57 0.33
N GLU A 133 -7.45 17.51 -0.61
CA GLU A 133 -8.55 18.04 -1.42
C GLU A 133 -9.11 17.03 -2.42
N LYS A 134 -8.33 15.97 -2.73
CA LYS A 134 -8.71 14.89 -3.65
C LYS A 134 -9.20 13.64 -2.94
N ILE A 135 -9.16 13.62 -1.61
CA ILE A 135 -9.67 12.46 -0.88
C ILE A 135 -11.17 12.34 -1.10
N ASN A 136 -11.61 11.19 -1.54
CA ASN A 136 -13.05 10.95 -1.70
C ASN A 136 -13.70 10.89 -0.31
N LYS A 137 -14.79 11.63 -0.12
CA LYS A 137 -15.53 11.66 1.15
C LYS A 137 -16.07 10.29 1.56
N GLU A 138 -16.30 9.38 0.62
CA GLU A 138 -16.69 7.99 0.88
C GLU A 138 -15.63 7.19 1.64
N LEU A 139 -14.38 7.65 1.62
CA LEU A 139 -13.29 7.07 2.40
C LEU A 139 -13.26 7.58 3.84
N LEU A 140 -14.07 8.56 4.19
CA LEU A 140 -14.13 9.11 5.53
C LEU A 140 -15.20 8.38 6.34
N GLY A 141 -14.88 7.94 7.57
CA GLY A 141 -15.83 7.25 8.44
C GLY A 141 -15.22 6.90 9.81
N LYS A 142 -15.99 7.14 10.87
CA LYS A 142 -15.52 7.00 12.26
C LYS A 142 -15.00 5.61 12.62
N ASP A 143 -15.54 4.59 11.96
CA ASP A 143 -15.21 3.20 12.21
C ASP A 143 -14.16 2.65 11.22
N ASN A 144 -13.54 3.55 10.44
CA ASN A 144 -12.52 3.16 9.48
C ASN A 144 -11.14 3.09 10.13
N ILE A 145 -10.33 2.15 9.64
CA ILE A 145 -8.90 2.01 9.98
C ILE A 145 -8.10 2.59 8.84
N TYR A 146 -7.21 3.53 9.16
CA TYR A 146 -6.34 4.16 8.16
C TYR A 146 -4.89 3.76 8.40
N ILE A 147 -4.24 3.27 7.35
CA ILE A 147 -2.85 2.82 7.35
C ILE A 147 -2.06 3.75 6.42
N PHE A 148 -1.11 4.46 6.97
CA PHE A 148 -0.35 5.47 6.23
C PHE A 148 1.10 5.07 6.02
N ASP A 149 1.60 5.42 4.85
CA ASP A 149 3.04 5.55 4.64
C ASP A 149 3.50 6.94 5.10
N ASN A 150 4.38 6.99 6.10
CA ASN A 150 4.75 8.25 6.79
C ASN A 150 5.90 9.00 6.09
N ILE A 151 6.09 8.84 4.79
CA ILE A 151 7.30 9.34 4.11
C ILE A 151 7.14 10.79 3.63
N SER A 152 5.93 11.27 3.30
CA SER A 152 5.77 12.58 2.67
C SER A 152 5.02 13.61 3.52
N LYS A 153 5.28 14.90 3.24
CA LYS A 153 4.52 16.01 3.82
C LYS A 153 3.03 15.93 3.46
N ASN A 154 2.72 15.45 2.26
CA ASN A 154 1.33 15.33 1.79
C ASN A 154 0.56 14.30 2.59
N PHE A 155 1.15 13.14 2.87
CA PHE A 155 0.50 12.13 3.71
C PHE A 155 0.24 12.63 5.12
N ARG A 156 1.17 13.39 5.69
CA ARG A 156 0.94 14.05 6.99
C ARG A 156 -0.22 15.04 6.95
N ASN A 157 -0.40 15.75 5.84
CA ASN A 157 -1.52 16.68 5.67
C ASN A 157 -2.85 15.94 5.50
N ILE A 158 -2.87 14.84 4.76
CA ILE A 158 -4.04 13.96 4.62
C ILE A 158 -4.41 13.38 6.00
N MET A 159 -3.43 12.87 6.73
CA MET A 159 -3.62 12.34 8.08
C MET A 159 -4.25 13.36 9.04
N LYS A 160 -3.71 14.59 9.06
CA LYS A 160 -4.27 15.68 9.87
C LYS A 160 -5.68 16.05 9.44
N TYR A 161 -5.96 16.01 8.14
CA TYR A 161 -7.31 16.27 7.62
C TYR A 161 -8.30 15.22 8.11
N ILE A 162 -7.98 13.93 7.97
CA ILE A 162 -8.82 12.85 8.48
C ILE A 162 -9.01 12.97 9.99
N ASP A 163 -7.95 13.23 10.76
CA ASP A 163 -8.03 13.50 12.22
C ASP A 163 -9.02 14.61 12.54
N SER A 164 -8.99 15.70 11.77
CA SER A 164 -9.85 16.87 12.00
C SER A 164 -11.33 16.59 11.72
N VAL A 165 -11.62 15.68 10.80
CA VAL A 165 -13.00 15.33 10.40
C VAL A 165 -13.57 14.26 11.30
N GLU A 166 -12.78 13.32 11.81
CA GLU A 166 -13.26 12.08 12.40
C GLU A 166 -12.88 11.83 13.87
N ARG A 167 -12.17 12.71 14.51
CA ARG A 167 -11.77 12.66 15.93
C ARG A 167 -11.91 11.30 16.61
N LYS A 168 -11.23 10.24 16.16
CA LYS A 168 -10.80 9.03 16.91
C LYS A 168 -10.38 7.89 15.97
N ASN A 169 -9.40 7.10 16.42
CA ASN A 169 -8.91 5.83 15.86
C ASN A 169 -8.00 5.90 14.65
N MET A 170 -6.84 6.56 14.80
CA MET A 170 -5.75 6.39 13.83
C MET A 170 -4.66 5.47 14.37
N PHE A 171 -4.39 4.39 13.65
CA PHE A 171 -3.17 3.60 13.84
C PHE A 171 -2.03 4.22 13.03
N ARG A 172 -0.98 4.67 13.74
CA ARG A 172 0.23 5.22 13.12
C ARG A 172 1.34 4.18 13.18
N PHE A 173 1.68 3.61 12.05
CA PHE A 173 2.92 2.84 11.94
C PHE A 173 4.07 3.79 11.60
N ARG A 174 4.99 4.00 12.55
CA ARG A 174 6.28 4.61 12.27
C ARG A 174 7.24 3.51 11.82
N THR A 175 7.47 3.40 10.52
CA THR A 175 8.67 2.70 10.08
C THR A 175 9.85 3.61 10.37
N ASN A 176 10.65 3.29 11.37
CA ASN A 176 11.96 3.90 11.57
C ASN A 176 12.88 3.42 10.45
N SER A 177 12.76 3.99 9.26
CA SER A 177 13.75 3.83 8.21
C SER A 177 14.96 4.71 8.52
N ARG A 178 15.70 4.38 9.60
CA ARG A 178 17.13 4.67 9.67
C ARG A 178 17.83 3.48 9.04
N LEU A 179 18.02 3.55 7.75
CA LEU A 179 19.01 2.77 7.01
C LEU A 179 19.80 3.73 6.12
#